data_f0d690c7a3550286b7cced7a10de81d5
#
_entry.id   f0d690c7a3550286b7cced7a10de81d5
#
_cell.length_a   1.000
_cell.length_b   1.000
_cell.length_c   1.000
_cell.angle_alpha   90.00
_cell.angle_beta   90.00
_cell.angle_gamma   90.00
#
_symmetry.space_group_name_H-M   'P 1'
#
loop_
_entity.id
_entity.type
_entity.pdbx_description
1 polymer ?
#
loop_
_entity_poly.entity_id
_entity_poly.type
_entity_poly.pdbx_seq_one_letter_code
_entity_poly.pdbx_strand_id
1 'polypeptide(L)'
;MVSLIVGKKGKGKTKCLLDKVNSEVKTILGSIVYLDKSTKHMFELNNKVRLINVPDFMISSPDEFVGFVSGIISQDHDLQQMYLDSFLKISHLEGADITPTVDKLEKLGEKFGIEFILSISMDEDELPASLHSKIVISL
;
A
#
# COMPACT_ATOMS: atom_id res chain seq x y z
N MET A 1 5.94 8.59 4.94
CA MET A 1 4.73 9.29 4.44
C MET A 1 3.74 8.29 3.87
N VAL A 2 2.46 8.47 4.11
CA VAL A 2 1.40 7.65 3.54
C VAL A 2 0.60 8.48 2.54
N SER A 3 0.45 7.97 1.32
CA SER A 3 -0.35 8.59 0.25
C SER A 3 -1.50 7.66 -0.12
N LEU A 4 -2.69 8.23 -0.29
CA LEU A 4 -3.91 7.47 -0.55
C LEU A 4 -4.43 7.73 -1.96
N ILE A 5 -4.76 6.66 -2.68
CA ILE A 5 -5.50 6.71 -3.93
C ILE A 5 -6.87 6.11 -3.62
N VAL A 6 -7.90 6.92 -3.72
CA VAL A 6 -9.26 6.54 -3.33
C VAL A 6 -10.21 6.51 -4.52
N GLY A 7 -11.28 5.76 -4.40
CA GLY A 7 -12.30 5.58 -5.42
C GLY A 7 -12.96 4.22 -5.26
N LYS A 8 -14.20 4.09 -5.70
CA LYS A 8 -14.89 2.81 -5.65
C LYS A 8 -14.23 1.77 -6.55
N LYS A 9 -14.54 0.50 -6.30
CA LYS A 9 -14.06 -0.61 -7.11
C LYS A 9 -14.32 -0.36 -8.60
N GLY A 10 -13.33 -0.66 -9.45
CA GLY A 10 -13.46 -0.50 -10.89
C GLY A 10 -13.13 0.89 -11.44
N LYS A 11 -12.67 1.81 -10.61
CA LYS A 11 -12.35 3.18 -11.03
C LYS A 11 -10.93 3.37 -11.58
N GLY A 12 -10.09 2.35 -11.52
CA GLY A 12 -8.74 2.41 -12.08
C GLY A 12 -7.63 2.69 -11.07
N LYS A 13 -7.86 2.44 -9.79
CA LYS A 13 -6.84 2.65 -8.75
C LYS A 13 -5.58 1.82 -8.97
N THR A 14 -5.75 0.55 -9.34
CA THR A 14 -4.62 -0.36 -9.61
C THR A 14 -3.75 0.17 -10.75
N LYS A 15 -4.39 0.69 -11.82
CA LYS A 15 -3.64 1.29 -12.93
C LYS A 15 -2.80 2.47 -12.46
N CYS A 16 -3.34 3.32 -11.58
CA CYS A 16 -2.58 4.43 -11.01
C CYS A 16 -1.37 3.94 -10.22
N LEU A 17 -1.53 2.88 -9.41
CA LEU A 17 -0.41 2.30 -8.67
C LEU A 17 0.65 1.72 -9.60
N LEU A 18 0.22 0.95 -10.61
CA LEU A 18 1.14 0.32 -11.56
C LEU A 18 1.93 1.37 -12.35
N ASP A 19 1.24 2.41 -12.85
CA ASP A 19 1.89 3.49 -13.57
C ASP A 19 2.93 4.19 -12.69
N LYS A 20 2.57 4.48 -11.44
CA LYS A 20 3.48 5.14 -10.51
C LYS A 20 4.70 4.28 -10.19
N VAL A 21 4.51 3.03 -9.80
CA VAL A 21 5.62 2.17 -9.40
C VAL A 21 6.56 1.91 -10.57
N ASN A 22 6.05 1.70 -11.77
CA ASN A 22 6.87 1.44 -12.95
C ASN A 22 7.64 2.69 -13.38
N SER A 23 7.14 3.88 -13.07
CA SER A 23 7.87 5.13 -13.28
C SER A 23 8.96 5.31 -12.21
N GLU A 24 8.61 5.14 -10.94
CA GLU A 24 9.51 5.38 -9.81
C GLU A 24 10.70 4.43 -9.79
N VAL A 25 10.50 3.18 -10.19
CA VAL A 25 11.57 2.16 -10.17
C VAL A 25 12.74 2.54 -11.06
N LYS A 26 12.52 3.40 -12.05
CA LYS A 26 13.57 3.86 -12.96
C LYS A 26 14.57 4.81 -12.30
N THR A 27 14.16 5.52 -11.25
CA THR A 27 14.95 6.56 -10.60
C THR A 27 15.32 6.25 -9.16
N ILE A 28 14.57 5.40 -8.48
CA ILE A 28 14.84 5.00 -7.10
C ILE A 28 16.04 4.07 -7.05
N LEU A 29 16.95 4.34 -6.13
CA LEU A 29 18.16 3.53 -5.95
C LEU A 29 17.93 2.31 -5.08
N GLY A 30 16.96 2.36 -4.18
CA GLY A 30 16.66 1.28 -3.25
C GLY A 30 15.59 0.34 -3.75
N SER A 31 15.07 -0.46 -2.84
CA SER A 31 14.07 -1.50 -3.13
C SER A 31 12.66 -0.93 -3.12
N ILE A 32 11.80 -1.53 -3.93
CA ILE A 32 10.36 -1.29 -3.94
C ILE A 32 9.63 -2.61 -3.78
N VAL A 33 8.65 -2.63 -2.89
CA VAL A 33 7.79 -3.80 -2.66
C VAL A 33 6.35 -3.44 -3.01
N TYR A 34 5.66 -4.35 -3.68
CA TYR A 34 4.25 -4.20 -4.07
C TYR A 34 3.45 -5.35 -3.45
N LEU A 35 2.57 -5.03 -2.51
CA LEU A 35 1.69 -5.99 -1.85
C LEU A 35 0.32 -5.98 -2.53
N ASP A 36 -0.19 -7.15 -2.88
CA ASP A 36 -1.48 -7.29 -3.55
C ASP A 36 -2.25 -8.50 -3.00
N LYS A 37 -3.54 -8.53 -3.29
CA LYS A 37 -4.43 -9.65 -2.94
C LYS A 37 -4.31 -10.84 -3.89
N SER A 38 -3.57 -10.70 -5.00
CA SER A 38 -3.37 -11.76 -5.98
C SER A 38 -2.12 -11.48 -6.80
N THR A 39 -1.75 -12.44 -7.66
CA THR A 39 -0.63 -12.29 -8.60
C THR A 39 -1.08 -11.81 -9.98
N LYS A 40 -2.34 -11.38 -10.10
CA LYS A 40 -2.97 -11.02 -11.39
C LYS A 40 -2.15 -10.02 -12.20
N HIS A 41 -1.50 -9.07 -11.53
CA HIS A 41 -0.77 -7.99 -12.19
C HIS A 41 0.75 -8.21 -12.27
N MET A 42 1.23 -9.43 -12.00
CA MET A 42 2.66 -9.71 -11.93
C MET A 42 3.41 -9.36 -13.23
N PHE A 43 2.78 -9.55 -14.38
CA PHE A 43 3.41 -9.26 -15.67
C PHE A 43 3.37 -7.78 -16.05
N GLU A 44 2.58 -6.99 -15.35
CA GLU A 44 2.49 -5.55 -15.57
C GLU A 44 3.49 -4.78 -14.71
N LEU A 45 4.15 -5.43 -13.75
CA LEU A 45 5.15 -4.84 -12.90
C LEU A 45 6.55 -5.00 -13.50
N ASN A 46 7.36 -3.95 -13.36
CA ASN A 46 8.79 -4.04 -13.67
C ASN A 46 9.40 -5.15 -12.79
N ASN A 47 10.29 -5.95 -13.37
CA ASN A 47 10.87 -7.12 -12.67
C ASN A 47 11.78 -6.75 -11.49
N LYS A 48 12.13 -5.49 -11.33
CA LYS A 48 12.89 -5.00 -10.16
C LYS A 48 11.98 -4.75 -8.95
N VAL A 49 10.67 -4.68 -9.16
CA VAL A 49 9.69 -4.54 -8.07
C VAL A 49 9.37 -5.92 -7.51
N ARG A 50 9.42 -6.06 -6.19
CA ARG A 50 9.10 -7.33 -5.53
C ARG A 50 7.60 -7.39 -5.26
N LEU A 51 6.92 -8.30 -5.95
CA LEU A 51 5.49 -8.55 -5.73
C LEU A 51 5.32 -9.57 -4.61
N ILE A 52 4.48 -9.24 -3.63
CA ILE A 52 4.09 -10.16 -2.57
C ILE A 52 2.58 -10.40 -2.66
N ASN A 53 2.20 -11.66 -2.83
CA ASN A 53 0.82 -12.10 -2.77
C ASN A 53 0.45 -12.31 -1.30
N VAL A 54 -0.20 -11.32 -0.69
CA VAL A 54 -0.48 -11.32 0.75
C VAL A 54 -1.28 -12.53 1.21
N PRO A 55 -2.29 -13.04 0.44
CA PRO A 55 -3.03 -14.24 0.87
C PRO A 55 -2.21 -15.52 1.01
N ASP A 56 -0.99 -15.57 0.49
CA ASP A 56 -0.11 -16.73 0.68
C ASP A 56 0.38 -16.83 2.14
N PHE A 57 0.22 -15.79 2.92
CA PHE A 57 0.72 -15.73 4.29
C PHE A 57 -0.45 -15.68 5.28
N MET A 58 -0.22 -16.12 6.52
CA MET A 58 -1.27 -16.28 7.51
C MET A 58 -1.56 -14.97 8.24
N ILE A 59 -2.20 -14.03 7.54
CA ILE A 59 -2.60 -12.73 8.08
C ILE A 59 -4.12 -12.74 8.20
N SER A 60 -4.65 -12.50 9.41
CA SER A 60 -6.08 -12.53 9.68
C SER A 60 -6.60 -11.30 10.42
N SER A 61 -5.75 -10.32 10.69
CA SER A 61 -6.16 -9.10 11.40
C SER A 61 -5.31 -7.90 10.95
N PRO A 62 -5.81 -6.66 11.19
CA PRO A 62 -5.01 -5.47 10.91
C PRO A 62 -3.68 -5.43 11.66
N ASP A 63 -3.64 -5.88 12.91
CA ASP A 63 -2.40 -5.89 13.69
C ASP A 63 -1.40 -6.88 13.13
N GLU A 64 -1.85 -8.06 12.68
CA GLU A 64 -0.99 -9.01 12.01
C GLU A 64 -0.44 -8.45 10.71
N PHE A 65 -1.26 -7.70 9.97
CA PHE A 65 -0.83 -7.04 8.75
C PHE A 65 0.30 -6.03 9.02
N VAL A 66 0.16 -5.21 10.06
CA VAL A 66 1.21 -4.25 10.45
C VAL A 66 2.48 -4.99 10.85
N GLY A 67 2.36 -6.12 11.57
CA GLY A 67 3.50 -6.97 11.90
C GLY A 67 4.19 -7.52 10.65
N PHE A 68 3.41 -7.95 9.66
CA PHE A 68 3.92 -8.42 8.38
C PHE A 68 4.72 -7.32 7.64
N VAL A 69 4.15 -6.12 7.57
CA VAL A 69 4.83 -4.96 6.99
C VAL A 69 6.12 -4.65 7.74
N SER A 70 6.08 -4.66 9.06
CA SER A 70 7.25 -4.43 9.90
C SER A 70 8.34 -5.46 9.64
N GLY A 71 7.96 -6.73 9.44
CA GLY A 71 8.89 -7.81 9.09
C GLY A 71 9.58 -7.58 7.76
N ILE A 72 8.84 -7.11 6.75
CA ILE A 72 9.43 -6.77 5.45
C ILE A 72 10.46 -5.64 5.61
N ILE A 73 10.11 -4.61 6.36
CA ILE A 73 11.01 -3.47 6.62
C ILE A 73 12.27 -3.91 7.37
N SER A 74 12.11 -4.80 8.35
CA SER A 74 13.21 -5.20 9.24
C SER A 74 14.37 -5.89 8.53
N GLN A 75 14.11 -6.52 7.40
CA GLN A 75 15.13 -7.29 6.67
C GLN A 75 15.66 -6.60 5.41
N ASP A 76 15.17 -5.41 5.07
CA ASP A 76 15.59 -4.69 3.87
C ASP A 76 15.87 -3.21 4.18
N HIS A 77 17.13 -2.91 4.44
CA HIS A 77 17.57 -1.55 4.75
C HIS A 77 17.52 -0.61 3.55
N ASP A 78 17.39 -1.15 2.34
CA ASP A 78 17.33 -0.37 1.11
C ASP A 78 15.90 -0.07 0.66
N LEU A 79 14.91 -0.54 1.39
CA LEU A 79 13.49 -0.33 1.06
C LEU A 79 13.14 1.15 1.12
N GLN A 80 12.61 1.69 0.02
CA GLN A 80 12.24 3.10 -0.09
C GLN A 80 10.74 3.32 -0.29
N GLN A 81 10.06 2.41 -0.99
CA GLN A 81 8.63 2.51 -1.25
C GLN A 81 7.94 1.18 -1.08
N MET A 82 6.72 1.23 -0.55
CA MET A 82 5.84 0.08 -0.45
C MET A 82 4.46 0.45 -0.97
N TYR A 83 4.00 -0.30 -1.97
CA TYR A 83 2.68 -0.14 -2.57
C TYR A 83 1.75 -1.18 -1.98
N LEU A 84 0.59 -0.75 -1.50
CA LEU A 84 -0.40 -1.61 -0.86
C LEU A 84 -1.69 -1.56 -1.68
N ASP A 85 -1.78 -2.45 -2.67
CA ASP A 85 -2.96 -2.51 -3.53
C ASP A 85 -4.06 -3.34 -2.87
N SER A 86 -5.31 -2.95 -3.09
CA SER A 86 -6.47 -3.56 -2.40
C SER A 86 -6.28 -3.52 -0.88
N PHE A 87 -5.92 -2.35 -0.38
CA PHE A 87 -5.51 -2.18 1.02
C PHE A 87 -6.53 -2.73 2.02
N LEU A 88 -7.83 -2.43 1.83
CA LEU A 88 -8.85 -2.91 2.77
C LEU A 88 -8.90 -4.43 2.86
N LYS A 89 -8.65 -5.12 1.75
CA LYS A 89 -8.65 -6.59 1.73
C LYS A 89 -7.40 -7.17 2.37
N ILE A 90 -6.23 -6.71 1.96
CA ILE A 90 -4.97 -7.30 2.46
C ILE A 90 -4.75 -7.01 3.94
N SER A 91 -5.29 -5.91 4.45
CA SER A 91 -5.16 -5.51 5.86
C SER A 91 -6.31 -5.97 6.74
N HIS A 92 -7.34 -6.63 6.18
CA HIS A 92 -8.55 -7.05 6.90
C HIS A 92 -9.30 -5.88 7.55
N LEU A 93 -9.40 -4.76 6.82
CA LEU A 93 -10.06 -3.53 7.28
C LEU A 93 -11.37 -3.22 6.55
N GLU A 94 -11.92 -4.15 5.78
CA GLU A 94 -13.21 -3.93 5.11
C GLU A 94 -14.29 -3.68 6.15
N GLY A 95 -14.99 -2.54 6.03
CA GLY A 95 -16.05 -2.14 6.96
C GLY A 95 -15.57 -1.62 8.31
N ALA A 96 -14.27 -1.44 8.51
CA ALA A 96 -13.67 -0.97 9.76
C ALA A 96 -13.07 0.43 9.61
N ASP A 97 -12.79 1.07 10.75
CA ASP A 97 -12.04 2.34 10.76
C ASP A 97 -10.57 2.06 10.43
N ILE A 98 -10.08 2.64 9.36
CA ILE A 98 -8.71 2.44 8.90
C ILE A 98 -7.68 3.34 9.60
N THR A 99 -8.15 4.36 10.33
CA THR A 99 -7.29 5.40 10.91
C THR A 99 -6.17 4.84 11.78
N PRO A 100 -6.43 3.93 12.74
CA PRO A 100 -5.34 3.41 13.58
C PRO A 100 -4.24 2.71 12.79
N THR A 101 -4.62 1.93 11.78
CA THR A 101 -3.65 1.20 10.95
C THR A 101 -2.86 2.15 10.06
N VAL A 102 -3.51 3.14 9.45
CA VAL A 102 -2.83 4.16 8.65
C VAL A 102 -1.85 4.95 9.51
N ASP A 103 -2.23 5.30 10.75
CA ASP A 103 -1.33 5.99 11.68
C ASP A 103 -0.08 5.16 12.00
N LYS A 104 -0.23 3.84 12.16
CA LYS A 104 0.92 2.94 12.39
C LYS A 104 1.85 2.90 11.18
N LEU A 105 1.28 2.84 9.97
CA LEU A 105 2.08 2.88 8.74
C LEU A 105 2.81 4.21 8.61
N GLU A 106 2.15 5.34 8.94
CA GLU A 106 2.78 6.65 8.92
C GLU A 106 3.99 6.70 9.85
N LYS A 107 3.86 6.17 11.07
CA LYS A 107 4.96 6.10 12.03
C LYS A 107 6.13 5.24 11.53
N LEU A 108 5.82 4.10 10.92
CA LEU A 108 6.85 3.25 10.31
C LEU A 108 7.57 3.99 9.18
N GLY A 109 6.80 4.67 8.32
CA GLY A 109 7.36 5.44 7.22
C GLY A 109 8.29 6.55 7.69
N GLU A 110 7.89 7.27 8.72
CA GLU A 110 8.72 8.34 9.30
C GLU A 110 10.01 7.78 9.90
N LYS A 111 9.89 6.67 10.64
CA LYS A 111 11.04 6.09 11.34
C LYS A 111 12.08 5.51 10.38
N PHE A 112 11.64 4.87 9.30
CA PHE A 112 12.53 4.14 8.39
C PHE A 112 12.70 4.79 7.02
N GLY A 113 12.11 5.97 6.80
CA GLY A 113 12.25 6.70 5.54
C GLY A 113 11.55 6.01 4.38
N ILE A 114 10.36 5.46 4.61
CA ILE A 114 9.60 4.70 3.59
C ILE A 114 8.34 5.45 3.21
N GLU A 115 8.07 5.53 1.90
CA GLU A 115 6.78 5.99 1.38
C GLU A 115 5.85 4.80 1.23
N PHE A 116 4.63 4.96 1.75
CA PHE A 116 3.54 3.99 1.54
C PHE A 116 2.51 4.60 0.58
N ILE A 117 2.14 3.85 -0.44
CA ILE A 117 1.12 4.25 -1.39
C ILE A 117 0.00 3.20 -1.36
N LEU A 118 -1.18 3.61 -0.92
CA LEU A 118 -2.32 2.72 -0.68
C LEU A 118 -3.43 2.96 -1.69
N SER A 119 -3.99 1.89 -2.26
CA SER A 119 -5.27 1.99 -2.98
C SER A 119 -6.40 1.58 -2.05
N ILE A 120 -7.42 2.42 -1.92
CA ILE A 120 -8.53 2.21 -1.00
C ILE A 120 -9.85 2.28 -1.76
N SER A 121 -10.64 1.18 -1.70
CA SER A 121 -11.93 1.08 -2.37
C SER A 121 -13.03 1.78 -1.56
N MET A 122 -12.88 3.09 -1.39
CA MET A 122 -13.82 3.99 -0.74
C MET A 122 -13.85 5.29 -1.52
N ASP A 123 -15.01 5.94 -1.58
CA ASP A 123 -15.06 7.32 -2.06
C ASP A 123 -14.41 8.23 -1.03
N GLU A 124 -13.95 9.39 -1.50
CA GLU A 124 -13.38 10.42 -0.64
C GLU A 124 -14.32 10.77 0.52
N ASP A 125 -15.63 10.86 0.25
CA ASP A 125 -16.64 11.20 1.27
C ASP A 125 -16.77 10.13 2.38
N GLU A 126 -16.46 8.89 2.07
CA GLU A 126 -16.53 7.79 3.03
C GLU A 126 -15.28 7.70 3.92
N LEU A 127 -14.21 8.37 3.52
CA LEU A 127 -12.95 8.35 4.25
C LEU A 127 -13.03 9.29 5.47
N PRO A 128 -12.49 8.90 6.63
CA PRO A 128 -12.41 9.80 7.78
C PRO A 128 -11.74 11.12 7.41
N ALA A 129 -12.32 12.23 7.88
CA ALA A 129 -11.84 13.58 7.54
C ALA A 129 -10.35 13.79 7.87
N SER A 130 -9.88 13.16 8.95
CA SER A 130 -8.48 13.25 9.37
C SER A 130 -7.49 12.68 8.35
N LEU A 131 -7.96 11.85 7.41
CA LEU A 131 -7.12 11.23 6.39
C LEU A 131 -7.17 11.97 5.04
N HIS A 132 -8.05 12.95 4.89
CA HIS A 132 -8.23 13.64 3.61
C HIS A 132 -6.94 14.34 3.12
N SER A 133 -6.12 14.83 4.04
CA SER A 133 -4.85 15.45 3.67
C SER A 133 -3.84 14.49 3.03
N LYS A 134 -4.06 13.18 3.18
CA LYS A 134 -3.20 12.15 2.61
C LYS A 134 -3.63 11.72 1.21
N ILE A 135 -4.80 12.14 0.74
CA ILE A 135 -5.32 11.76 -0.57
C ILE A 135 -4.52 12.48 -1.65
N VAL A 136 -3.94 11.71 -2.57
CA VAL A 136 -3.19 12.25 -3.72
C VAL A 136 -3.98 12.09 -5.03
N ILE A 137 -4.85 11.09 -5.11
CA ILE A 137 -5.74 10.86 -6.26
C ILE A 137 -7.10 10.43 -5.73
N SER A 138 -8.16 11.08 -6.23
CA SER A 138 -9.56 10.72 -5.96
C SER A 138 -10.24 10.43 -7.29
N LEU A 139 -10.71 9.20 -7.47
CA LEU A 139 -11.32 8.73 -8.71
C LEU A 139 -12.84 8.63 -8.62
#